data_dd1ab3bc60c85019e66aceb7f46e2e24
#
_entry.id   dd1ab3bc60c85019e66aceb7f46e2e24
#
_cell.length_a   1.000
_cell.length_b   1.000
_cell.length_c   1.000
_cell.angle_alpha   90.00
_cell.angle_beta   90.00
_cell.angle_gamma   90.00
#
_symmetry.space_group_name_H-M   'P 1'
#
loop_
_entity.id
_entity.type
_entity.pdbx_description
1 polymer ?
#
loop_
_entity_poly.entity_id
_entity_poly.type
_entity_poly.pdbx_seq_one_letter_code
_entity_poly.pdbx_strand_id
1 'polypeptide(L)'
;MRILIANTPLMYRESLALAIHRHNPDFEVMIADPASLDGEAERFGPHALVRDDDGIEEGSPDGVVCWVGIIIDDHLKARISLDGRVSEVHEVNLYELLAALEKAANFVSENGIR
;
A
#
# COMPACT_ATOMS: atom_id res chain seq x y z
N MET A 1 2.06 9.77 -7.50
CA MET A 1 2.51 8.92 -6.38
C MET A 1 2.81 7.52 -6.88
N ARG A 2 3.85 6.90 -6.40
CA ARG A 2 4.21 5.52 -6.74
C ARG A 2 3.70 4.57 -5.66
N ILE A 3 3.00 3.53 -6.09
CA ILE A 3 2.39 2.53 -5.20
C ILE A 3 2.90 1.15 -5.58
N LEU A 4 3.44 0.42 -4.63
CA LEU A 4 3.88 -0.96 -4.80
C LEU A 4 2.92 -1.89 -4.08
N ILE A 5 2.39 -2.90 -4.79
CA ILE A 5 1.41 -3.84 -4.25
C ILE A 5 1.99 -5.24 -4.28
N ALA A 6 2.09 -5.86 -3.10
CA ALA A 6 2.72 -7.17 -2.92
C ALA A 6 1.90 -8.09 -1.99
N ASN A 7 0.60 -7.87 -1.89
CA ASN A 7 -0.28 -8.75 -1.11
C ASN A 7 -0.60 -10.04 -1.86
N THR A 8 -1.03 -11.07 -1.15
CA THR A 8 -1.40 -12.37 -1.71
C THR A 8 -2.90 -12.62 -1.56
N PRO A 9 -3.48 -13.50 -2.38
CA PRO A 9 -2.91 -14.13 -3.57
C PRO A 9 -2.77 -13.16 -4.76
N LEU A 10 -2.11 -13.60 -5.82
CA LEU A 10 -1.83 -12.79 -7.01
C LEU A 10 -3.09 -12.12 -7.59
N MET A 11 -4.19 -12.83 -7.61
CA MET A 11 -5.46 -12.31 -8.12
C MET A 11 -5.88 -11.02 -7.39
N TYR A 12 -5.66 -10.95 -6.08
CA TYR A 12 -5.98 -9.77 -5.29
C TYR A 12 -5.03 -8.60 -5.60
N ARG A 13 -3.75 -8.89 -5.83
CA ARG A 13 -2.81 -7.86 -6.26
C ARG A 13 -3.24 -7.23 -7.57
N GLU A 14 -3.57 -8.06 -8.55
CA GLU A 14 -3.96 -7.59 -9.88
C GLU A 14 -5.28 -6.80 -9.84
N SER A 15 -6.26 -7.31 -9.11
CA SER A 15 -7.55 -6.63 -8.96
C SER A 15 -7.41 -5.28 -8.27
N LEU A 16 -6.59 -5.23 -7.23
CA LEU A 16 -6.35 -4.00 -6.49
C LEU A 16 -5.60 -2.98 -7.32
N ALA A 17 -4.56 -3.43 -8.04
CA ALA A 17 -3.79 -2.56 -8.93
C ALA A 17 -4.68 -1.93 -10.01
N LEU A 18 -5.56 -2.73 -10.60
CA LEU A 18 -6.49 -2.25 -11.62
C LEU A 18 -7.47 -1.23 -11.04
N ALA A 19 -8.03 -1.50 -9.86
CA ALA A 19 -8.96 -0.60 -9.20
C ALA A 19 -8.31 0.75 -8.86
N ILE A 20 -7.09 0.72 -8.35
CA ILE A 20 -6.33 1.92 -8.01
C ILE A 20 -6.05 2.73 -9.28
N HIS A 21 -5.60 2.08 -10.33
CA HIS A 21 -5.29 2.74 -11.60
C HIS A 21 -6.54 3.39 -12.22
N ARG A 22 -7.67 2.72 -12.16
CA ARG A 22 -8.94 3.27 -12.67
C ARG A 22 -9.43 4.46 -11.88
N HIS A 23 -9.24 4.41 -10.55
CA HIS A 23 -9.67 5.49 -9.67
C HIS A 23 -8.76 6.72 -9.80
N ASN A 24 -7.46 6.50 -9.91
CA ASN A 24 -6.45 7.55 -10.05
C ASN A 24 -5.44 7.19 -11.13
N PRO A 25 -5.72 7.53 -12.42
CA PRO A 25 -4.80 7.19 -13.52
C PRO A 25 -3.41 7.82 -13.41
N ASP A 26 -3.28 8.87 -12.60
CA ASP A 26 -1.99 9.55 -12.39
C ASP A 26 -1.05 8.80 -11.45
N PHE A 27 -1.55 7.82 -10.71
CA PHE A 27 -0.71 7.01 -9.84
C PHE A 27 0.07 5.99 -10.67
N GLU A 28 1.36 5.85 -10.35
CA GLU A 28 2.18 4.77 -10.88
C GLU A 28 2.01 3.57 -9.96
N VAL A 29 1.44 2.50 -10.48
CA VAL A 29 1.14 1.29 -9.71
C VAL A 29 1.97 0.14 -10.25
N MET A 30 2.70 -0.53 -9.36
CA MET A 30 3.49 -1.71 -9.68
C MET A 30 3.08 -2.85 -8.77
N ILE A 31 2.98 -4.05 -9.33
CA ILE A 31 2.79 -5.27 -8.53
C ILE A 31 4.11 -6.03 -8.43
N ALA A 32 4.33 -6.66 -7.28
CA ALA A 32 5.52 -7.45 -7.04
C ALA A 32 5.17 -8.72 -6.26
N ASP A 33 5.93 -9.77 -6.50
CA ASP A 33 5.86 -10.97 -5.69
C ASP A 33 6.42 -10.65 -4.29
N PRO A 34 5.75 -11.09 -3.20
CA PRO A 34 6.27 -10.83 -1.85
C PRO A 34 7.71 -11.29 -1.64
N ALA A 35 8.14 -12.36 -2.30
CA ALA A 35 9.51 -12.84 -2.21
C ALA A 35 10.54 -11.88 -2.83
N SER A 36 10.10 -11.02 -3.75
CA SER A 36 10.96 -10.04 -4.44
C SER A 36 10.76 -8.62 -3.92
N LEU A 37 9.97 -8.44 -2.86
CA LEU A 37 9.50 -7.14 -2.40
C LEU A 37 10.64 -6.17 -2.11
N ASP A 38 11.67 -6.59 -1.37
CA ASP A 38 12.75 -5.70 -0.96
C ASP A 38 13.52 -5.14 -2.15
N GLY A 39 13.86 -5.98 -3.11
CA GLY A 39 14.56 -5.53 -4.33
C GLY A 39 13.70 -4.64 -5.22
N GLU A 40 12.42 -4.96 -5.36
CA GLU A 40 11.51 -4.16 -6.15
C GLU A 40 11.22 -2.82 -5.50
N ALA A 41 11.07 -2.78 -4.18
CA ALA A 41 10.89 -1.53 -3.43
C ALA A 41 12.11 -0.61 -3.58
N GLU A 42 13.31 -1.16 -3.52
CA GLU A 42 14.53 -0.39 -3.69
C GLU A 42 14.62 0.24 -5.08
N ARG A 43 14.26 -0.51 -6.12
CA ARG A 43 14.30 -0.02 -7.51
C ARG A 43 13.19 0.95 -7.85
N PHE A 44 11.97 0.65 -7.41
CA PHE A 44 10.79 1.45 -7.76
C PHE A 44 10.69 2.73 -6.92
N GLY A 45 11.15 2.70 -5.67
CA GLY A 45 11.06 3.84 -4.75
C GLY A 45 9.61 4.21 -4.45
N PRO A 46 8.77 3.29 -3.94
CA PRO A 46 7.35 3.59 -3.72
C PRO A 46 7.15 4.59 -2.58
N HIS A 47 6.13 5.41 -2.71
CA HIS A 47 5.65 6.26 -1.60
C HIS A 47 4.66 5.49 -0.73
N ALA A 48 3.93 4.55 -1.31
CA ALA A 48 2.98 3.70 -0.61
C ALA A 48 3.25 2.23 -0.91
N LEU A 49 3.09 1.40 0.11
CA LEU A 49 3.32 -0.04 0.03
C LEU A 49 2.10 -0.78 0.57
N VAL A 50 1.57 -1.70 -0.22
CA VAL A 50 0.48 -2.60 0.19
C VAL A 50 1.02 -4.02 0.20
N ARG A 51 0.93 -4.69 1.34
CA ARG A 51 1.40 -6.07 1.51
C ARG A 51 0.56 -6.83 2.52
N ASP A 52 0.79 -8.13 2.62
CA ASP A 52 0.20 -8.92 3.69
C ASP A 52 0.82 -8.51 5.02
N ASP A 53 -0.01 -8.38 6.05
CA ASP A 53 0.46 -8.15 7.40
C ASP A 53 0.62 -9.51 8.08
N ASP A 54 1.86 -9.92 8.27
CA ASP A 54 2.21 -11.18 8.91
C ASP A 54 2.53 -11.04 10.41
N GLY A 55 2.30 -9.84 10.94
CA GLY A 55 2.58 -9.54 12.34
C GLY A 55 4.05 -9.23 12.62
N ILE A 56 4.90 -9.22 11.60
CA ILE A 56 6.30 -8.85 11.74
C ILE A 56 6.42 -7.34 11.60
N GLU A 57 6.83 -6.69 12.67
CA GLU A 57 7.13 -5.25 12.64
C GLU A 57 8.50 -5.02 12.03
N GLU A 58 8.56 -5.10 10.72
CA GLU A 58 9.74 -4.63 9.99
C GLU A 58 9.52 -3.16 9.65
N GLY A 59 10.57 -2.37 9.76
CA GLY A 59 10.52 -0.97 9.35
C GLY A 59 10.15 -0.86 7.87
N SER A 60 9.41 0.18 7.52
CA SER A 60 9.10 0.46 6.13
C SER A 60 10.38 0.80 5.36
N PRO A 61 10.48 0.42 4.07
CA PRO A 61 11.59 0.87 3.23
C PRO A 61 11.70 2.40 3.23
N ASP A 62 12.92 2.90 2.98
CA ASP A 62 13.16 4.34 2.91
C ASP A 62 12.25 5.00 1.87
N GLY A 63 11.66 6.13 2.23
CA GLY A 63 10.80 6.90 1.35
C GLY A 63 9.34 6.48 1.34
N VAL A 64 8.97 5.39 2.00
CA VAL A 64 7.58 4.97 2.12
C VAL A 64 6.88 5.79 3.20
N VAL A 65 5.87 6.56 2.79
CA VAL A 65 5.09 7.41 3.71
C VAL A 65 3.77 6.77 4.13
N CYS A 66 3.28 5.81 3.35
CA CYS A 66 2.05 5.08 3.63
C CYS A 66 2.30 3.58 3.51
N TRP A 67 1.92 2.85 4.54
CA TRP A 67 2.05 1.41 4.56
C TRP A 67 0.68 0.80 4.89
N VAL A 68 0.27 -0.19 4.11
CA VAL A 68 -0.98 -0.92 4.33
C VAL A 68 -0.66 -2.40 4.48
N GLY A 69 -0.95 -2.95 5.64
CA GLY A 69 -0.83 -4.38 5.92
C GLY A 69 -2.22 -5.02 5.93
N ILE A 70 -2.45 -5.97 5.03
CA ILE A 70 -3.74 -6.65 4.90
C ILE A 70 -3.68 -7.96 5.68
N ILE A 71 -4.66 -8.16 6.56
CA ILE A 71 -4.81 -9.37 7.37
C ILE A 71 -6.06 -10.10 6.89
N ILE A 72 -5.89 -11.34 6.44
CA ILE A 72 -7.00 -12.19 6.04
C ILE A 72 -7.16 -13.28 7.11
N ASP A 73 -8.19 -13.14 7.93
CA ASP A 73 -8.62 -14.17 8.87
C ASP A 73 -10.13 -14.40 8.70
N ASP A 74 -10.94 -14.43 9.74
CA ASP A 74 -12.40 -14.52 9.63
C ASP A 74 -13.01 -13.28 8.97
N HIS A 75 -12.31 -12.15 9.01
CA HIS A 75 -12.70 -10.88 8.42
C HIS A 75 -11.49 -10.26 7.71
N LEU A 76 -11.76 -9.46 6.71
CA LEU A 76 -10.70 -8.70 6.04
C LEU A 76 -10.40 -7.45 6.86
N LYS A 77 -9.20 -7.39 7.41
CA LYS A 77 -8.71 -6.27 8.22
C LYS A 77 -7.50 -5.64 7.57
N ALA A 78 -7.22 -4.40 7.91
CA ALA A 78 -6.00 -3.74 7.48
C ALA A 78 -5.45 -2.85 8.58
N ARG A 79 -4.12 -2.81 8.68
CA ARG A 79 -3.43 -1.75 9.43
C ARG A 79 -2.89 -0.77 8.41
N ILE A 80 -3.18 0.50 8.62
CA ILE A 80 -2.76 1.57 7.72
C ILE A 80 -1.87 2.51 8.51
N SER A 81 -0.65 2.69 8.04
CA SER A 81 0.28 3.67 8.60
C SER A 81 0.46 4.80 7.61
N LEU A 82 0.22 6.01 8.04
CA LEU A 82 0.47 7.22 7.26
C LEU A 82 1.28 8.17 8.11
N ASP A 83 2.47 8.52 7.65
CA ASP A 83 3.40 9.42 8.36
C ASP A 83 3.64 8.98 9.82
N GLY A 84 3.80 7.68 10.01
CA GLY A 84 4.06 7.10 11.33
C GLY A 84 2.83 6.91 12.21
N ARG A 85 1.66 7.34 11.76
CA ARG A 85 0.40 7.13 12.49
C ARG A 85 -0.29 5.88 12.00
N VAL A 86 -0.45 4.91 12.90
CA VAL A 86 -1.04 3.61 12.57
C VAL A 86 -2.50 3.60 13.01
N SER A 87 -3.37 3.19 12.11
CA SER A 87 -4.77 2.91 12.40
C SER A 87 -5.14 1.52 11.93
N GLU A 88 -6.13 0.92 12.59
CA GLU A 88 -6.63 -0.40 12.24
C GLU A 88 -8.04 -0.28 11.71
N VAL A 89 -8.31 -0.92 10.57
CA VAL A 89 -9.62 -0.92 9.94
C VAL A 89 -10.17 -2.34 9.94
N HIS A 90 -11.32 -2.52 10.56
CA HIS A 90 -12.05 -3.78 10.56
C HIS A 90 -13.00 -3.81 9.37
N GLU A 91 -13.09 -4.95 8.70
CA GLU A 91 -13.92 -5.10 7.50
C GLU A 91 -13.54 -4.06 6.42
N VAL A 92 -12.24 -3.98 6.12
CA VAL A 92 -11.74 -3.05 5.13
C VAL A 92 -12.36 -3.31 3.76
N ASN A 93 -12.76 -2.24 3.09
CA ASN A 93 -13.27 -2.32 1.72
C ASN A 93 -12.39 -1.47 0.79
N LEU A 94 -12.65 -1.59 -0.50
CA LEU A 94 -11.88 -0.89 -1.51
C LEU A 94 -11.92 0.64 -1.34
N TYR A 95 -13.08 1.18 -0.97
CA TYR A 95 -13.25 2.64 -0.80
C TYR A 95 -12.36 3.17 0.32
N GLU A 96 -12.27 2.45 1.44
CA GLU A 96 -11.41 2.85 2.55
C GLU A 96 -9.94 2.80 2.18
N LEU A 97 -9.54 1.80 1.41
CA LEU A 97 -8.17 1.68 0.91
C LEU A 97 -7.84 2.82 -0.05
N LEU A 98 -8.74 3.10 -0.99
CA LEU A 98 -8.56 4.21 -1.93
C LEU A 98 -8.48 5.56 -1.21
N ALA A 99 -9.32 5.77 -0.18
CA ALA A 99 -9.29 6.98 0.63
C ALA A 99 -7.94 7.13 1.36
N ALA A 100 -7.40 6.04 1.89
CA ALA A 100 -6.09 6.07 2.55
C ALA A 100 -4.98 6.44 1.57
N LEU A 101 -5.01 5.88 0.36
CA LEU A 101 -4.03 6.19 -0.69
C LEU A 101 -4.14 7.65 -1.16
N GLU A 102 -5.35 8.20 -1.25
CA GLU A 102 -5.54 9.61 -1.56
C GLU A 102 -4.96 10.54 -0.48
N LYS A 103 -5.13 10.20 0.80
CA LYS A 103 -4.51 10.93 1.90
C LYS A 103 -2.98 10.88 1.80
N ALA A 104 -2.44 9.71 1.46
CA ALA A 104 -1.00 9.56 1.24
C ALA A 104 -0.51 10.43 0.08
N ALA A 105 -1.26 10.48 -1.03
CA ALA A 105 -0.91 11.30 -2.18
C ALA A 105 -0.93 12.79 -1.83
N ASN A 106 -1.91 13.24 -1.06
CA ASN A 106 -1.95 14.62 -0.58
C ASN A 106 -0.77 14.95 0.32
N PHE A 107 -0.40 14.02 1.20
CA PHE A 107 0.78 14.17 2.06
C PHE A 107 2.07 14.30 1.23
N VAL A 108 2.23 13.44 0.24
CA VAL A 108 3.40 13.48 -0.66
C VAL A 108 3.47 14.81 -1.39
N SER A 109 2.36 15.29 -1.92
CA SER A 109 2.27 16.56 -2.65
C SER A 109 2.55 17.76 -1.74
N GLU A 110 1.93 17.81 -0.56
CA GLU A 110 2.07 18.92 0.38
C GLU A 110 3.48 19.06 0.95
N ASN A 111 4.20 17.92 1.07
CA ASN A 111 5.54 17.89 1.64
C ASN A 111 6.66 17.87 0.58
N GLY A 112 6.32 17.97 -0.70
CA GLY A 112 7.29 17.98 -1.78
C GLY A 112 8.11 16.70 -1.89
N ILE A 113 7.56 15.57 -1.50
CA ILE A 113 8.23 14.27 -1.55
C ILE A 113 8.26 13.75 -3.00
N ARG A 114 9.42 13.30 -3.42
CA ARG A 114 9.63 12.81 -4.78
C ARG A 114 9.91 11.32 -4.82
#